data_8d07ea37230dc743fdc6eca2a7d42498
#
_entry.id   8d07ea37230dc743fdc6eca2a7d42498
#
_cell.length_a   1.000
_cell.length_b   1.000
_cell.length_c   1.000
_cell.angle_alpha   90.00
_cell.angle_beta   90.00
_cell.angle_gamma   90.00
#
_symmetry.space_group_name_H-M   'P 1'
#
loop_
_entity.id
_entity.type
_entity.pdbx_description
1 polymer ?
#
loop_
_entity_poly.entity_id
_entity_poly.type
_entity_poly.pdbx_seq_one_letter_code
_entity_poly.pdbx_strand_id
1 'polypeptide(L)'
;MTEELYSALCEIPMLDAHTHIDAGHMSARGLYDILLYHMVISDLYSAGCPDGHRMSEEPDEAEIEQRIKNALPYIKYIQNTSCFWGMKTLLADLYGWEEGITEQNWRRLDALIRAKSGACWAKEILNRANIKRVSTELWRGQGGLHDEVFQYSLEWAFFTRNQWNTYDTALLELEHAWNQETPGAPLGVTADKEALNFKKKIKDIDDVALAVAHYCEKIPYDKIISTASHLSTDITYAPATREQMIEALKNRENATAKERDIYANYINELYYGALSEKAAKIVLNYSIGAEPLPYESGSKLRTETVFELAGLLDRYKNLNFSFYLSNLHQNQAMCTLARELPNVSLSAYWWHNFFPTSICQLISQRLDMLPANKQVGFFSDAYCVDWAYAKAIIVRKQLAKVFAEKIAQGQYSFDGALAIAGQIVYETPQELLFMKPSDF
;
A
#
# COMPACT_ATOMS: atom_id res chain seq x y z
N MET A 1 32.74 4.32 -1.25
CA MET A 1 31.83 3.28 -1.75
C MET A 1 30.37 3.56 -1.37
N THR A 2 29.92 3.42 -0.11
CA THR A 2 28.51 3.60 0.26
C THR A 2 27.97 5.01 -0.06
N GLU A 3 28.70 6.06 0.30
CA GLU A 3 28.30 7.46 -0.01
C GLU A 3 28.33 7.74 -1.50
N GLU A 4 29.28 7.21 -2.22
CA GLU A 4 29.38 7.33 -3.67
C GLU A 4 28.20 6.63 -4.38
N LEU A 5 27.87 5.41 -3.94
CA LEU A 5 26.68 4.71 -4.40
C LEU A 5 25.40 5.49 -4.04
N TYR A 6 25.30 6.02 -2.83
CA TYR A 6 24.13 6.80 -2.43
C TYR A 6 23.97 8.03 -3.35
N SER A 7 25.03 8.78 -3.60
CA SER A 7 24.99 9.92 -4.51
C SER A 7 24.56 9.51 -5.92
N ALA A 8 25.12 8.42 -6.46
CA ALA A 8 24.74 7.93 -7.78
C ALA A 8 23.29 7.41 -7.82
N LEU A 9 22.81 6.78 -6.75
CA LEU A 9 21.42 6.33 -6.63
C LEU A 9 20.41 7.49 -6.54
N CYS A 10 20.83 8.66 -6.06
CA CYS A 10 19.97 9.84 -6.07
C CYS A 10 19.70 10.36 -7.47
N GLU A 11 20.60 10.15 -8.42
CA GLU A 11 20.41 10.51 -9.83
C GLU A 11 19.51 9.53 -10.60
N ILE A 12 19.28 8.32 -10.05
CA ILE A 12 18.36 7.35 -10.64
C ILE A 12 16.92 7.76 -10.32
N PRO A 13 16.05 7.94 -11.34
CA PRO A 13 14.64 8.22 -11.11
C PRO A 13 13.95 7.03 -10.42
N MET A 14 12.93 7.32 -9.64
CA MET A 14 12.09 6.31 -8.98
C MET A 14 10.63 6.48 -9.38
N LEU A 15 9.89 5.37 -9.33
CA LEU A 15 8.43 5.35 -9.37
C LEU A 15 7.91 4.87 -8.01
N ASP A 16 6.95 5.60 -7.46
CA ASP A 16 6.32 5.26 -6.19
C ASP A 16 5.10 4.38 -6.45
N ALA A 17 5.27 3.08 -6.29
CA ALA A 17 4.32 2.08 -6.75
C ALA A 17 3.06 1.94 -5.88
N HIS A 18 3.00 2.58 -4.72
CA HIS A 18 1.82 2.60 -3.85
C HIS A 18 1.88 3.77 -2.87
N THR A 19 0.84 4.60 -2.90
CA THR A 19 0.63 5.71 -1.97
C THR A 19 -0.86 5.85 -1.64
N HIS A 20 -1.15 6.66 -0.64
CA HIS A 20 -2.47 7.17 -0.30
C HIS A 20 -2.57 8.70 -0.50
N ILE A 21 -1.76 9.23 -1.43
CA ILE A 21 -1.72 10.67 -1.69
C ILE A 21 -2.98 11.10 -2.40
N ASP A 22 -3.68 12.07 -1.81
CA ASP A 22 -4.84 12.70 -2.43
C ASP A 22 -4.40 13.79 -3.41
N ALA A 23 -5.02 13.81 -4.58
CA ALA A 23 -4.70 14.80 -5.61
C ALA A 23 -5.08 16.23 -5.23
N GLY A 24 -6.07 16.41 -4.38
CA GLY A 24 -6.50 17.72 -3.90
C GLY A 24 -5.52 18.36 -2.92
N HIS A 25 -4.71 17.54 -2.22
CA HIS A 25 -3.73 18.01 -1.23
C HIS A 25 -2.51 17.08 -1.17
N MET A 26 -1.66 17.16 -2.15
CA MET A 26 -0.49 16.29 -2.32
C MET A 26 0.60 16.49 -1.26
N SER A 27 0.85 17.72 -0.81
CA SER A 27 1.86 18.04 0.22
C SER A 27 1.20 18.19 1.59
N ALA A 28 2.01 18.11 2.65
CA ALA A 28 1.55 18.34 4.02
C ALA A 28 0.82 19.69 4.15
N ARG A 29 -0.39 19.66 4.69
CA ARG A 29 -1.26 20.84 4.91
C ARG A 29 -0.89 21.61 6.18
N GLY A 30 -0.12 20.95 7.07
CA GLY A 30 0.36 21.48 8.32
C GLY A 30 1.18 20.44 9.08
N LEU A 31 1.60 20.79 10.28
CA LEU A 31 2.40 19.90 11.12
C LEU A 31 1.72 18.55 11.42
N TYR A 32 0.39 18.55 11.49
CA TYR A 32 -0.36 17.34 11.80
C TYR A 32 -0.19 16.24 10.74
N ASP A 33 -0.12 16.56 9.45
CA ASP A 33 0.15 15.59 8.38
C ASP A 33 1.54 14.94 8.50
N ILE A 34 2.45 15.59 9.23
CA ILE A 34 3.81 15.10 9.47
C ILE A 34 3.89 14.40 10.83
N LEU A 35 3.51 15.08 11.92
CA LEU A 35 3.65 14.56 13.28
C LEU A 35 2.63 13.48 13.62
N LEU A 36 1.41 13.62 13.10
CA LEU A 36 0.31 12.66 13.33
C LEU A 36 0.13 11.68 12.16
N TYR A 37 1.20 11.45 11.41
CA TYR A 37 1.23 10.44 10.37
C TYR A 37 1.16 9.04 10.97
N HIS A 38 0.45 8.17 10.29
CA HIS A 38 0.11 6.80 10.65
C HIS A 38 1.21 6.03 11.43
N MET A 39 2.45 5.97 10.95
CA MET A 39 3.52 5.25 11.65
C MET A 39 4.08 6.03 12.85
N VAL A 40 4.09 7.36 12.80
CA VAL A 40 4.50 8.20 13.93
C VAL A 40 3.47 8.12 15.06
N ILE A 41 2.17 8.08 14.71
CA ILE A 41 1.10 7.84 15.70
C ILE A 41 1.31 6.53 16.43
N SER A 42 1.71 5.46 15.73
CA SER A 42 2.01 4.16 16.35
C SER A 42 3.13 4.26 17.39
N ASP A 43 4.20 4.96 17.05
CA ASP A 43 5.30 5.23 17.98
C ASP A 43 4.85 6.04 19.19
N LEU A 44 4.09 7.13 18.95
CA LEU A 44 3.56 8.00 20.01
C LEU A 44 2.60 7.24 20.94
N TYR A 45 1.69 6.44 20.37
CA TYR A 45 0.77 5.62 21.14
C TYR A 45 1.50 4.57 21.98
N SER A 46 2.48 3.90 21.40
CA SER A 46 3.35 2.96 22.11
C SER A 46 4.11 3.63 23.27
N ALA A 47 4.44 4.90 23.12
CA ALA A 47 5.08 5.70 24.16
C ALA A 47 4.10 6.21 25.24
N GLY A 48 2.79 5.99 25.08
CA GLY A 48 1.74 6.35 26.05
C GLY A 48 0.90 7.58 25.68
N CYS A 49 1.00 8.09 24.45
CA CYS A 49 0.14 9.18 23.99
C CYS A 49 -1.34 8.75 24.03
N PRO A 50 -2.25 9.56 24.62
CA PRO A 50 -3.62 9.14 24.89
C PRO A 50 -4.52 9.04 23.64
N ASP A 51 -4.11 9.62 22.51
CA ASP A 51 -4.95 9.72 21.32
C ASP A 51 -5.12 8.39 20.53
N GLY A 52 -4.43 7.35 20.95
CA GLY A 52 -4.50 6.02 20.32
C GLY A 52 -3.91 6.01 18.90
N HIS A 53 -4.27 4.98 18.14
CA HIS A 53 -3.88 4.81 16.73
C HIS A 53 -4.74 5.60 15.75
N ARG A 54 -5.59 6.49 16.24
CA ARG A 54 -6.53 7.20 15.40
C ARG A 54 -5.81 8.17 14.45
N MET A 55 -5.87 7.90 13.16
CA MET A 55 -5.57 8.86 12.11
C MET A 55 -6.87 9.54 11.68
N SER A 56 -6.84 10.86 11.47
CA SER A 56 -7.95 11.59 10.88
C SER A 56 -7.43 12.24 9.61
N GLU A 57 -8.04 11.90 8.48
CA GLU A 57 -7.67 12.49 7.18
C GLU A 57 -8.18 13.92 7.07
N GLU A 58 -9.27 14.25 7.77
CA GLU A 58 -9.91 15.57 7.75
C GLU A 58 -10.31 16.03 9.16
N PRO A 59 -9.33 16.25 10.06
CA PRO A 59 -9.59 16.74 11.40
C PRO A 59 -9.94 18.24 11.37
N ASP A 60 -10.76 18.69 12.31
CA ASP A 60 -10.94 20.11 12.51
C ASP A 60 -9.74 20.77 13.22
N GLU A 61 -9.64 22.10 13.15
CA GLU A 61 -8.50 22.84 13.72
C GLU A 61 -8.37 22.67 15.25
N ALA A 62 -9.47 22.54 15.98
CA ALA A 62 -9.45 22.35 17.44
C ALA A 62 -8.94 20.93 17.77
N GLU A 63 -9.36 19.94 17.00
CA GLU A 63 -8.87 18.58 17.13
C GLU A 63 -7.37 18.50 16.81
N ILE A 64 -6.92 19.14 15.72
CA ILE A 64 -5.51 19.20 15.32
C ILE A 64 -4.65 19.77 16.46
N GLU A 65 -5.04 20.95 16.98
CA GLU A 65 -4.29 21.62 18.05
C GLU A 65 -4.19 20.74 19.30
N GLN A 66 -5.30 20.12 19.69
CA GLN A 66 -5.33 19.27 20.89
C GLN A 66 -4.44 18.03 20.71
N ARG A 67 -4.51 17.39 19.56
CA ARG A 67 -3.72 16.17 19.29
C ARG A 67 -2.23 16.48 19.19
N ILE A 68 -1.84 17.58 18.58
CA ILE A 68 -0.43 18.00 18.57
C ILE A 68 0.05 18.21 20.02
N LYS A 69 -0.72 18.95 20.85
CA LYS A 69 -0.37 19.16 22.27
C LYS A 69 -0.24 17.86 23.04
N ASN A 70 -1.14 16.91 22.80
CA ASN A 70 -1.09 15.59 23.42
C ASN A 70 0.18 14.80 23.01
N ALA A 71 0.65 14.95 21.77
CA ALA A 71 1.83 14.26 21.25
C ALA A 71 3.16 14.82 21.80
N LEU A 72 3.25 16.16 22.01
CA LEU A 72 4.50 16.83 22.37
C LEU A 72 5.27 16.20 23.54
N PRO A 73 4.65 15.82 24.68
CA PRO A 73 5.34 15.22 25.81
C PRO A 73 6.00 13.88 25.50
N TYR A 74 5.52 13.19 24.46
CA TYR A 74 5.94 11.85 24.08
C TYR A 74 7.01 11.83 23.01
N ILE A 75 7.26 12.94 22.30
CA ILE A 75 8.29 13.04 21.25
C ILE A 75 9.67 12.61 21.76
N LYS A 76 10.01 12.95 23.01
CA LYS A 76 11.29 12.55 23.61
C LYS A 76 11.51 11.04 23.69
N TYR A 77 10.44 10.24 23.70
CA TYR A 77 10.53 8.79 23.81
C TYR A 77 10.65 8.08 22.46
N ILE A 78 10.31 8.74 21.37
CA ILE A 78 10.35 8.16 20.03
C ILE A 78 11.58 8.57 19.21
N GLN A 79 12.50 9.35 19.79
CA GLN A 79 13.68 9.90 19.09
C GLN A 79 14.64 8.84 18.53
N ASN A 80 14.57 7.61 19.04
CA ASN A 80 15.34 6.47 18.55
C ASN A 80 14.67 5.74 17.39
N THR A 81 13.40 6.04 17.06
CA THR A 81 12.70 5.32 16.01
C THR A 81 13.08 5.82 14.63
N SER A 82 12.97 4.94 13.66
CA SER A 82 13.24 5.31 12.27
C SER A 82 12.16 6.22 11.69
N CYS A 83 10.93 6.17 12.21
CA CYS A 83 9.87 7.13 11.87
C CYS A 83 10.26 8.54 12.28
N PHE A 84 10.76 8.71 13.50
CA PHE A 84 11.29 9.99 13.97
C PHE A 84 12.48 10.47 13.13
N TRP A 85 13.39 9.57 12.75
CA TRP A 85 14.48 9.91 11.85
C TRP A 85 13.97 10.42 10.49
N GLY A 86 12.98 9.75 9.89
CA GLY A 86 12.35 10.19 8.65
C GLY A 86 11.69 11.58 8.80
N MET A 87 10.93 11.79 9.90
CA MET A 87 10.32 13.07 10.22
C MET A 87 11.37 14.18 10.36
N LYS A 88 12.43 13.94 11.12
CA LYS A 88 13.52 14.91 11.29
C LYS A 88 14.19 15.25 9.96
N THR A 89 14.43 14.23 9.10
CA THR A 89 15.04 14.42 7.79
C THR A 89 14.17 15.29 6.88
N LEU A 90 12.88 14.97 6.74
CA LEU A 90 11.99 15.79 5.89
C LEU A 90 11.84 17.22 6.42
N LEU A 91 11.79 17.42 7.75
CA LEU A 91 11.68 18.78 8.32
C LEU A 91 12.94 19.62 8.05
N ALA A 92 14.13 19.01 8.19
CA ALA A 92 15.38 19.69 7.89
C ALA A 92 15.51 20.01 6.40
N ASP A 93 15.33 19.02 5.53
CA ASP A 93 15.60 19.15 4.10
C ASP A 93 14.55 19.99 3.35
N LEU A 94 13.28 19.85 3.71
CA LEU A 94 12.18 20.53 3.01
C LEU A 94 11.84 21.88 3.62
N TYR A 95 11.96 22.02 4.93
CA TYR A 95 11.50 23.20 5.66
C TYR A 95 12.65 23.99 6.33
N GLY A 96 13.88 23.48 6.31
CA GLY A 96 15.02 24.09 7.01
C GLY A 96 14.85 24.08 8.53
N TRP A 97 14.11 23.11 9.06
CA TRP A 97 13.81 23.00 10.48
C TRP A 97 14.70 21.93 11.14
N GLU A 98 15.74 22.39 11.83
CA GLU A 98 16.70 21.51 12.52
C GLU A 98 16.44 21.41 14.03
N GLU A 99 15.57 22.27 14.56
CA GLU A 99 15.19 22.28 15.96
C GLU A 99 14.29 21.09 16.31
N GLY A 100 14.27 20.70 17.58
CA GLY A 100 13.25 19.79 18.10
C GLY A 100 11.88 20.45 18.10
N ILE A 101 10.82 19.64 18.09
CA ILE A 101 9.44 20.12 18.21
C ILE A 101 9.08 20.23 19.68
N THR A 102 8.68 21.42 20.12
CA THR A 102 8.37 21.73 21.53
C THR A 102 7.07 22.53 21.64
N GLU A 103 6.57 22.67 22.87
CA GLU A 103 5.37 23.48 23.15
C GLU A 103 5.54 24.95 22.72
N GLN A 104 6.77 25.48 22.78
CA GLN A 104 7.08 26.87 22.44
C GLN A 104 7.18 27.14 20.95
N ASN A 105 7.53 26.14 20.14
CA ASN A 105 7.87 26.36 18.73
C ASN A 105 7.00 25.64 17.71
N TRP A 106 6.15 24.69 18.10
CA TRP A 106 5.38 23.89 17.15
C TRP A 106 4.43 24.73 16.28
N ARG A 107 3.85 25.83 16.80
CA ARG A 107 3.00 26.71 16.00
C ARG A 107 3.78 27.45 14.91
N ARG A 108 5.04 27.80 15.18
CA ARG A 108 5.92 28.40 14.17
C ARG A 108 6.24 27.40 13.07
N LEU A 109 6.49 26.15 13.44
CA LEU A 109 6.70 25.07 12.48
C LEU A 109 5.44 24.80 11.65
N ASP A 110 4.28 24.68 12.29
CA ASP A 110 2.99 24.50 11.60
C ASP A 110 2.73 25.62 10.58
N ALA A 111 2.92 26.86 10.99
CA ALA A 111 2.78 28.01 10.09
C ALA A 111 3.76 27.98 8.91
N LEU A 112 5.00 27.51 9.13
CA LEU A 112 6.01 27.34 8.07
C LEU A 112 5.59 26.27 7.05
N ILE A 113 5.04 25.14 7.52
CA ILE A 113 4.56 24.04 6.66
C ILE A 113 3.35 24.54 5.85
N ARG A 114 2.36 25.14 6.50
CA ARG A 114 1.16 25.69 5.85
C ARG A 114 1.51 26.72 4.76
N ALA A 115 2.51 27.55 4.99
CA ALA A 115 2.96 28.57 4.02
C ALA A 115 3.58 27.99 2.76
N LYS A 116 4.12 26.78 2.83
CA LYS A 116 4.71 26.06 1.70
C LYS A 116 3.76 25.04 1.06
N SER A 117 2.60 24.77 1.64
CA SER A 117 1.67 23.77 1.13
C SER A 117 1.16 24.08 -0.29
N GLY A 118 0.74 23.04 -1.02
CA GLY A 118 0.10 23.14 -2.33
C GLY A 118 0.84 22.46 -3.47
N ALA A 119 0.21 22.45 -4.66
CA ALA A 119 0.66 21.65 -5.81
C ALA A 119 2.07 22.01 -6.32
N CYS A 120 2.45 23.30 -6.30
CA CYS A 120 3.80 23.72 -6.73
C CYS A 120 4.87 23.16 -5.78
N TRP A 121 4.61 23.21 -4.47
CA TRP A 121 5.52 22.66 -3.49
C TRP A 121 5.60 21.15 -3.56
N ALA A 122 4.48 20.48 -3.77
CA ALA A 122 4.45 19.04 -3.97
C ALA A 122 5.31 18.58 -5.17
N LYS A 123 5.22 19.29 -6.31
CA LYS A 123 6.09 19.03 -7.48
C LYS A 123 7.57 19.24 -7.16
N GLU A 124 7.90 20.29 -6.41
CA GLU A 124 9.27 20.55 -5.97
C GLU A 124 9.80 19.39 -5.09
N ILE A 125 8.99 18.89 -4.16
CA ILE A 125 9.36 17.75 -3.30
C ILE A 125 9.62 16.50 -4.14
N LEU A 126 8.71 16.16 -5.07
CA LEU A 126 8.88 15.02 -5.96
C LEU A 126 10.16 15.15 -6.81
N ASN A 127 10.46 16.34 -7.31
CA ASN A 127 11.69 16.61 -8.06
C ASN A 127 12.94 16.42 -7.18
N ARG A 128 12.94 16.91 -5.93
CA ARG A 128 14.05 16.71 -4.98
C ARG A 128 14.24 15.25 -4.63
N ALA A 129 13.14 14.50 -4.51
CA ALA A 129 13.17 13.06 -4.31
C ALA A 129 13.54 12.27 -5.57
N ASN A 130 13.59 12.91 -6.74
CA ASN A 130 13.68 12.28 -8.04
C ASN A 130 12.62 11.17 -8.24
N ILE A 131 11.40 11.40 -7.72
CA ILE A 131 10.23 10.55 -7.94
C ILE A 131 9.48 11.11 -9.15
N LYS A 132 9.31 10.31 -10.19
CA LYS A 132 8.70 10.74 -11.45
C LYS A 132 7.18 10.63 -11.45
N ARG A 133 6.67 9.55 -10.89
CA ARG A 133 5.23 9.31 -10.77
C ARG A 133 4.93 8.57 -9.48
N VAL A 134 3.69 8.70 -9.01
CA VAL A 134 3.16 8.04 -7.83
C VAL A 134 1.90 7.26 -8.18
N SER A 135 1.71 6.07 -7.61
CA SER A 135 0.48 5.31 -7.71
C SER A 135 -0.41 5.60 -6.50
N THR A 136 -1.69 5.92 -6.74
CA THR A 136 -2.69 6.13 -5.69
C THR A 136 -4.01 5.47 -6.06
N GLU A 137 -4.92 5.31 -5.11
CA GLU A 137 -6.23 4.74 -5.38
C GLU A 137 -7.07 5.68 -6.27
N LEU A 138 -7.82 5.10 -7.19
CA LEU A 138 -8.61 5.83 -8.18
C LEU A 138 -9.52 6.90 -7.55
N TRP A 139 -10.14 6.59 -6.43
CA TRP A 139 -11.07 7.50 -5.77
C TRP A 139 -10.40 8.72 -5.12
N ARG A 140 -9.08 8.65 -4.82
CA ARG A 140 -8.29 9.80 -4.35
C ARG A 140 -7.95 10.78 -5.48
N GLY A 141 -8.22 10.37 -6.71
CA GLY A 141 -7.92 11.13 -7.91
C GLY A 141 -8.95 12.16 -8.36
N GLN A 142 -10.09 12.25 -7.72
CA GLN A 142 -11.22 13.06 -8.19
C GLN A 142 -11.01 14.59 -8.10
N GLY A 143 -9.91 15.04 -7.52
CA GLY A 143 -9.61 16.46 -7.30
C GLY A 143 -8.76 17.19 -8.33
N GLY A 144 -8.56 16.65 -9.53
CA GLY A 144 -7.78 17.34 -10.57
C GLY A 144 -6.38 16.76 -10.81
N LEU A 145 -6.33 15.46 -10.91
CA LEU A 145 -5.12 14.73 -11.23
C LEU A 145 -4.52 15.12 -12.55
N HIS A 146 -3.24 15.27 -12.49
CA HIS A 146 -2.40 15.32 -13.67
C HIS A 146 -1.90 13.89 -13.91
N ASP A 147 -2.34 13.25 -14.97
CA ASP A 147 -1.89 11.92 -15.40
C ASP A 147 -0.37 11.82 -15.58
N GLU A 148 0.30 12.97 -15.71
CA GLU A 148 1.76 13.08 -15.69
C GLU A 148 2.40 12.70 -14.35
N VAL A 149 1.70 12.87 -13.24
CA VAL A 149 2.22 12.61 -11.88
C VAL A 149 1.66 11.33 -11.32
N PHE A 150 0.39 11.05 -11.59
CA PHE A 150 -0.32 9.97 -10.96
C PHE A 150 -0.53 8.78 -11.89
N GLN A 151 -0.39 7.59 -11.36
CA GLN A 151 -0.95 6.36 -11.85
C GLN A 151 -2.06 5.93 -10.89
N TYR A 152 -3.15 5.42 -11.45
CA TYR A 152 -4.25 4.93 -10.62
C TYR A 152 -4.17 3.44 -10.37
N SER A 153 -4.51 3.04 -9.15
CA SER A 153 -4.76 1.67 -8.76
C SER A 153 -6.20 1.50 -8.28
N LEU A 154 -6.69 0.28 -8.35
CA LEU A 154 -8.03 -0.07 -7.90
C LEU A 154 -7.95 -0.86 -6.59
N GLU A 155 -8.59 -0.37 -5.56
CA GLU A 155 -8.81 -1.12 -4.34
C GLU A 155 -10.09 -1.95 -4.47
N TRP A 156 -9.96 -3.29 -4.52
CA TRP A 156 -11.12 -4.14 -4.80
C TRP A 156 -11.45 -5.19 -3.74
N ALA A 157 -10.51 -5.58 -2.91
CA ALA A 157 -10.62 -6.75 -2.06
C ALA A 157 -11.55 -6.58 -0.82
N PHE A 158 -12.30 -5.49 -0.72
CA PHE A 158 -13.12 -5.21 0.45
C PHE A 158 -14.12 -6.30 0.76
N PHE A 159 -14.83 -6.78 -0.24
CA PHE A 159 -15.85 -7.78 -0.06
C PHE A 159 -15.32 -9.22 0.08
N THR A 160 -14.00 -9.41 -0.04
CA THR A 160 -13.33 -10.69 0.19
C THR A 160 -12.51 -10.70 1.48
N ARG A 161 -12.41 -9.56 2.17
CA ARG A 161 -11.68 -9.43 3.42
C ARG A 161 -12.42 -10.10 4.55
N ASN A 162 -11.77 -11.01 5.24
CA ASN A 162 -12.28 -11.57 6.48
C ASN A 162 -12.20 -10.58 7.67
N GLN A 163 -11.54 -9.44 7.48
CA GLN A 163 -11.40 -8.36 8.48
C GLN A 163 -12.74 -7.75 8.92
N TRP A 164 -13.75 -7.81 8.06
CA TRP A 164 -15.03 -7.19 8.29
C TRP A 164 -15.93 -8.05 9.19
N ASN A 165 -15.39 -8.70 10.16
CA ASN A 165 -16.03 -9.40 11.27
C ASN A 165 -17.35 -10.14 11.02
N THR A 166 -18.09 -9.79 9.96
CA THR A 166 -19.34 -10.43 9.59
C THR A 166 -19.44 -10.57 8.06
N TYR A 167 -19.95 -11.70 7.66
CA TYR A 167 -20.29 -12.02 6.28
C TYR A 167 -21.25 -11.00 5.65
N ASP A 168 -22.19 -10.50 6.44
CA ASP A 168 -23.19 -9.53 6.02
C ASP A 168 -22.55 -8.19 5.59
N THR A 169 -21.48 -7.78 6.25
CA THR A 169 -20.72 -6.60 5.84
C THR A 169 -20.03 -6.79 4.50
N ALA A 170 -19.46 -7.96 4.25
CA ALA A 170 -18.81 -8.25 2.98
C ALA A 170 -19.81 -8.28 1.81
N LEU A 171 -21.01 -8.82 2.03
CA LEU A 171 -22.09 -8.74 1.04
C LEU A 171 -22.56 -7.30 0.78
N LEU A 172 -22.61 -6.49 1.82
CA LEU A 172 -23.00 -5.09 1.71
C LEU A 172 -21.99 -4.28 0.86
N GLU A 173 -20.70 -4.55 1.02
CA GLU A 173 -19.65 -3.97 0.18
C GLU A 173 -19.78 -4.42 -1.28
N LEU A 174 -20.11 -5.69 -1.51
CA LEU A 174 -20.37 -6.19 -2.86
C LEU A 174 -21.63 -5.57 -3.46
N GLU A 175 -22.70 -5.39 -2.68
CA GLU A 175 -23.92 -4.66 -3.10
C GLU A 175 -23.59 -3.20 -3.43
N HIS A 176 -22.75 -2.54 -2.62
CA HIS A 176 -22.29 -1.19 -2.90
C HIS A 176 -21.58 -1.13 -4.25
N ALA A 177 -20.60 -1.99 -4.47
CA ALA A 177 -19.87 -2.08 -5.72
C ALA A 177 -20.80 -2.35 -6.93
N TRP A 178 -21.82 -3.19 -6.73
CA TRP A 178 -22.81 -3.49 -7.79
C TRP A 178 -23.69 -2.30 -8.16
N ASN A 179 -23.86 -1.34 -7.27
CA ASN A 179 -24.67 -0.14 -7.50
C ASN A 179 -23.84 1.05 -8.02
N GLN A 180 -22.51 0.92 -8.11
CA GLN A 180 -21.64 1.95 -8.68
C GLN A 180 -21.54 1.85 -10.20
N GLU A 181 -21.47 2.99 -10.88
CA GLU A 181 -21.20 3.07 -12.32
C GLU A 181 -19.71 2.92 -12.64
N THR A 182 -18.84 3.34 -11.70
CA THR A 182 -17.40 3.17 -11.76
C THR A 182 -16.94 2.70 -10.39
N PRO A 183 -16.03 1.72 -10.30
CA PRO A 183 -15.44 1.34 -9.02
C PRO A 183 -14.89 2.57 -8.29
N GLY A 184 -15.30 2.77 -7.06
CA GLY A 184 -14.99 3.94 -6.26
C GLY A 184 -14.49 3.57 -4.87
N ALA A 185 -14.58 4.52 -3.94
CA ALA A 185 -14.25 4.28 -2.56
C ALA A 185 -15.14 3.17 -1.96
N PRO A 186 -14.59 2.34 -1.08
CA PRO A 186 -15.38 1.38 -0.30
C PRO A 186 -16.33 2.12 0.65
N LEU A 187 -17.37 1.41 1.11
CA LEU A 187 -18.29 1.95 2.12
C LEU A 187 -17.58 2.34 3.42
N GLY A 188 -16.56 1.59 3.77
CA GLY A 188 -15.87 1.75 5.05
C GLY A 188 -16.66 1.19 6.24
N VAL A 189 -15.97 1.05 7.37
CA VAL A 189 -16.52 0.44 8.61
C VAL A 189 -17.54 1.34 9.29
N THR A 190 -17.47 2.64 9.05
CA THR A 190 -18.28 3.66 9.72
C THR A 190 -19.56 4.01 8.97
N ALA A 191 -19.78 3.39 7.78
CA ALA A 191 -21.01 3.63 7.02
C ALA A 191 -22.24 3.25 7.83
N ASP A 192 -23.22 4.16 7.86
CA ASP A 192 -24.54 3.87 8.45
C ASP A 192 -25.30 2.90 7.53
N LYS A 193 -25.25 1.62 7.89
CA LYS A 193 -25.82 0.54 7.12
C LYS A 193 -27.36 0.66 6.98
N GLU A 194 -28.02 1.25 7.98
CA GLU A 194 -29.47 1.42 7.98
C GLU A 194 -29.93 2.51 6.98
N ALA A 195 -29.04 3.48 6.72
CA ALA A 195 -29.29 4.53 5.73
C ALA A 195 -29.06 4.07 4.27
N LEU A 196 -28.44 2.92 4.05
CA LEU A 196 -28.11 2.43 2.71
C LEU A 196 -29.35 1.85 2.00
N ASN A 197 -29.77 2.48 0.95
CA ASN A 197 -30.90 2.03 0.12
C ASN A 197 -30.43 1.69 -1.31
N PHE A 198 -29.77 0.53 -1.45
CA PHE A 198 -29.32 0.05 -2.75
C PHE A 198 -30.50 -0.42 -3.62
N LYS A 199 -30.46 -0.07 -4.92
CA LYS A 199 -31.41 -0.55 -5.91
C LYS A 199 -31.22 -2.02 -6.23
N LYS A 200 -29.98 -2.47 -6.34
CA LYS A 200 -29.60 -3.86 -6.54
C LYS A 200 -29.17 -4.45 -5.20
N LYS A 201 -29.76 -5.58 -4.84
CA LYS A 201 -29.47 -6.31 -3.60
C LYS A 201 -29.17 -7.77 -3.89
N ILE A 202 -28.24 -8.35 -3.15
CA ILE A 202 -27.88 -9.76 -3.25
C ILE A 202 -28.91 -10.60 -2.48
N LYS A 203 -29.69 -11.36 -3.21
CA LYS A 203 -30.73 -12.27 -2.68
C LYS A 203 -30.28 -13.72 -2.71
N ASP A 204 -29.54 -14.08 -3.75
CA ASP A 204 -29.08 -15.43 -4.00
C ASP A 204 -27.69 -15.44 -4.66
N ILE A 205 -27.22 -16.63 -5.00
CA ILE A 205 -25.90 -16.85 -5.57
C ILE A 205 -25.75 -16.28 -7.00
N ASP A 206 -26.82 -16.18 -7.75
CA ASP A 206 -26.77 -15.62 -9.09
C ASP A 206 -26.56 -14.10 -9.02
N ASP A 207 -27.16 -13.46 -8.04
CA ASP A 207 -26.90 -12.05 -7.74
C ASP A 207 -25.44 -11.79 -7.36
N VAL A 208 -24.81 -12.69 -6.60
CA VAL A 208 -23.36 -12.62 -6.27
C VAL A 208 -22.53 -12.65 -7.55
N ALA A 209 -22.80 -13.61 -8.42
CA ALA A 209 -22.07 -13.72 -9.70
C ALA A 209 -22.26 -12.48 -10.58
N LEU A 210 -23.49 -11.96 -10.66
CA LEU A 210 -23.81 -10.74 -11.41
C LEU A 210 -23.11 -9.51 -10.84
N ALA A 211 -23.03 -9.40 -9.53
CA ALA A 211 -22.35 -8.28 -8.86
C ALA A 211 -20.85 -8.27 -9.15
N VAL A 212 -20.18 -9.43 -9.05
CA VAL A 212 -18.76 -9.55 -9.38
C VAL A 212 -18.51 -9.31 -10.86
N ALA A 213 -19.34 -9.87 -11.75
CA ALA A 213 -19.22 -9.65 -13.19
C ALA A 213 -19.39 -8.16 -13.55
N HIS A 214 -20.38 -7.49 -12.96
CA HIS A 214 -20.59 -6.04 -13.14
C HIS A 214 -19.36 -5.24 -12.68
N TYR A 215 -18.82 -5.55 -11.50
CA TYR A 215 -17.61 -4.90 -11.00
C TYR A 215 -16.45 -5.03 -11.99
N CYS A 216 -16.17 -6.26 -12.47
CA CYS A 216 -15.11 -6.51 -13.44
C CYS A 216 -15.36 -5.82 -14.79
N GLU A 217 -16.61 -5.65 -15.20
CA GLU A 217 -16.97 -4.93 -16.42
C GLU A 217 -16.71 -3.42 -16.31
N LYS A 218 -16.92 -2.86 -15.11
CA LYS A 218 -16.83 -1.42 -14.87
C LYS A 218 -15.42 -0.94 -14.51
N ILE A 219 -14.43 -1.82 -14.40
CA ILE A 219 -13.03 -1.43 -14.21
C ILE A 219 -12.58 -0.59 -15.42
N PRO A 220 -12.09 0.63 -15.20
CA PRO A 220 -11.60 1.50 -16.28
C PRO A 220 -10.19 1.06 -16.72
N TYR A 221 -10.10 0.00 -17.51
CA TYR A 221 -8.82 -0.58 -17.98
C TYR A 221 -7.97 0.35 -18.85
N ASP A 222 -8.55 1.44 -19.31
CA ASP A 222 -7.85 2.52 -20.01
C ASP A 222 -7.08 3.45 -19.08
N LYS A 223 -7.35 3.38 -17.76
CA LYS A 223 -6.73 4.23 -16.73
C LYS A 223 -6.00 3.44 -15.66
N ILE A 224 -6.37 2.18 -15.46
CA ILE A 224 -5.88 1.33 -14.38
C ILE A 224 -5.19 0.11 -14.95
N ILE A 225 -3.95 -0.12 -14.51
CA ILE A 225 -3.17 -1.33 -14.84
C ILE A 225 -2.78 -2.15 -13.61
N SER A 226 -3.10 -1.67 -12.41
CA SER A 226 -2.83 -2.40 -11.16
C SER A 226 -3.94 -2.23 -10.14
N THR A 227 -4.02 -3.18 -9.22
CA THR A 227 -4.81 -3.04 -7.99
C THR A 227 -3.89 -2.63 -6.82
N ALA A 228 -4.48 -2.16 -5.74
CA ALA A 228 -3.80 -1.95 -4.46
C ALA A 228 -4.74 -2.44 -3.36
N SER A 229 -4.64 -3.72 -3.03
CA SER A 229 -5.59 -4.38 -2.14
C SER A 229 -4.89 -5.23 -1.11
N HIS A 230 -5.63 -5.62 -0.08
CA HIS A 230 -5.12 -6.51 0.95
C HIS A 230 -5.67 -7.91 0.75
N LEU A 231 -4.82 -8.92 0.87
CA LEU A 231 -5.26 -10.30 0.98
C LEU A 231 -5.37 -10.71 2.44
N SER A 232 -6.50 -11.32 2.77
CA SER A 232 -6.68 -11.92 4.09
C SER A 232 -5.73 -13.11 4.27
N THR A 233 -5.13 -13.20 5.46
CA THR A 233 -4.35 -14.38 5.85
C THR A 233 -5.20 -15.44 6.53
N ASP A 234 -6.50 -15.19 6.69
CA ASP A 234 -7.43 -16.08 7.37
C ASP A 234 -8.22 -17.01 6.44
N ILE A 235 -7.97 -16.93 5.14
CA ILE A 235 -8.63 -17.77 4.13
C ILE A 235 -7.66 -18.79 3.53
N THR A 236 -8.21 -19.90 3.02
CA THR A 236 -7.43 -21.05 2.53
C THR A 236 -7.02 -20.93 1.06
N TYR A 237 -7.53 -19.95 0.32
CA TYR A 237 -7.35 -19.83 -1.14
C TYR A 237 -7.68 -21.11 -1.93
N ALA A 238 -8.46 -22.01 -1.34
CA ALA A 238 -8.94 -23.22 -1.95
C ALA A 238 -10.20 -22.92 -2.80
N PRO A 239 -10.39 -23.56 -3.96
CA PRO A 239 -11.61 -23.37 -4.75
C PRO A 239 -12.85 -23.72 -3.92
N ALA A 240 -13.84 -22.82 -3.93
CA ALA A 240 -15.15 -23.07 -3.32
C ALA A 240 -16.19 -23.36 -4.40
N THR A 241 -17.03 -24.38 -4.19
CA THR A 241 -18.08 -24.73 -5.14
C THR A 241 -19.32 -23.87 -4.96
N ARG A 242 -20.14 -23.83 -6.03
CA ARG A 242 -21.43 -23.14 -6.01
C ARG A 242 -22.34 -23.67 -4.87
N GLU A 243 -22.35 -24.99 -4.67
CA GLU A 243 -23.16 -25.66 -3.64
C GLU A 243 -22.70 -25.25 -2.23
N GLN A 244 -21.40 -25.20 -2.00
CA GLN A 244 -20.84 -24.73 -0.72
C GLN A 244 -21.24 -23.28 -0.45
N MET A 245 -21.20 -22.42 -1.48
CA MET A 245 -21.58 -21.03 -1.33
C MET A 245 -23.10 -20.86 -1.08
N ILE A 246 -23.96 -21.66 -1.74
CA ILE A 246 -25.41 -21.64 -1.48
C ILE A 246 -25.69 -21.97 0.00
N GLU A 247 -24.99 -22.96 0.57
CA GLU A 247 -25.18 -23.32 1.99
C GLU A 247 -24.66 -22.22 2.92
N ALA A 248 -23.51 -21.60 2.58
CA ALA A 248 -22.96 -20.50 3.35
C ALA A 248 -23.90 -19.27 3.35
N LEU A 249 -24.51 -18.95 2.21
CA LEU A 249 -25.48 -17.85 2.11
C LEU A 249 -26.70 -17.98 3.00
N LYS A 250 -27.14 -19.20 3.32
CA LYS A 250 -28.27 -19.43 4.23
C LYS A 250 -27.99 -18.98 5.64
N ASN A 251 -26.72 -18.95 6.04
CA ASN A 251 -26.29 -18.62 7.40
C ASN A 251 -25.53 -17.28 7.48
N ARG A 252 -25.73 -16.40 6.50
CA ARG A 252 -24.94 -15.18 6.32
C ARG A 252 -24.86 -14.25 7.54
N GLU A 253 -25.94 -14.15 8.32
CA GLU A 253 -26.01 -13.29 9.50
C GLU A 253 -25.15 -13.80 10.66
N ASN A 254 -24.93 -15.13 10.73
CA ASN A 254 -24.19 -15.82 11.78
C ASN A 254 -23.09 -16.71 11.21
N ALA A 255 -22.46 -16.30 10.11
CA ALA A 255 -21.50 -17.10 9.39
C ALA A 255 -20.32 -17.54 10.28
N THR A 256 -20.02 -18.81 10.25
CA THR A 256 -18.82 -19.40 10.85
C THR A 256 -17.56 -18.98 10.10
N ALA A 257 -16.38 -19.16 10.70
CA ALA A 257 -15.11 -18.93 10.02
C ALA A 257 -14.99 -19.73 8.71
N LYS A 258 -15.49 -20.97 8.70
CA LYS A 258 -15.50 -21.82 7.51
C LYS A 258 -16.41 -21.26 6.40
N GLU A 259 -17.58 -20.76 6.75
CA GLU A 259 -18.50 -20.16 5.76
C GLU A 259 -17.95 -18.86 5.21
N ARG A 260 -17.27 -18.04 6.03
CA ARG A 260 -16.55 -16.86 5.56
C ARG A 260 -15.39 -17.20 4.62
N ASP A 261 -14.66 -18.29 4.91
CA ASP A 261 -13.62 -18.81 4.01
C ASP A 261 -14.21 -19.25 2.66
N ILE A 262 -15.31 -19.99 2.68
CA ILE A 262 -16.03 -20.41 1.47
C ILE A 262 -16.46 -19.17 0.65
N TYR A 263 -17.05 -18.17 1.30
CA TYR A 263 -17.48 -16.94 0.66
C TYR A 263 -16.30 -16.22 -0.02
N ALA A 264 -15.24 -15.95 0.71
CA ALA A 264 -14.08 -15.23 0.20
C ALA A 264 -13.44 -15.97 -0.99
N ASN A 265 -13.29 -17.29 -0.89
CA ASN A 265 -12.73 -18.11 -1.96
C ASN A 265 -13.66 -18.15 -3.18
N TYR A 266 -14.97 -18.25 -2.99
CA TYR A 266 -15.94 -18.22 -4.10
C TYR A 266 -15.90 -16.89 -4.88
N ILE A 267 -15.86 -15.77 -4.16
CA ILE A 267 -15.71 -14.44 -4.78
C ILE A 267 -14.39 -14.31 -5.52
N ASN A 268 -13.27 -14.78 -4.93
CA ASN A 268 -11.98 -14.76 -5.58
C ASN A 268 -11.99 -15.56 -6.89
N GLU A 269 -12.57 -16.76 -6.91
CA GLU A 269 -12.68 -17.56 -8.14
C GLU A 269 -13.51 -16.85 -9.22
N LEU A 270 -14.63 -16.22 -8.86
CA LEU A 270 -15.42 -15.43 -9.81
C LEU A 270 -14.63 -14.24 -10.37
N TYR A 271 -13.92 -13.52 -9.50
CA TYR A 271 -13.16 -12.34 -9.89
C TYR A 271 -11.96 -12.68 -10.77
N TYR A 272 -11.14 -13.62 -10.35
CA TYR A 272 -9.97 -14.02 -11.13
C TYR A 272 -10.37 -14.71 -12.42
N GLY A 273 -11.45 -15.49 -12.41
CA GLY A 273 -12.05 -16.09 -13.60
C GLY A 273 -12.45 -15.02 -14.63
N ALA A 274 -13.19 -14.01 -14.19
CA ALA A 274 -13.63 -12.92 -15.06
C ALA A 274 -12.46 -12.10 -15.62
N LEU A 275 -11.44 -11.82 -14.83
CA LEU A 275 -10.22 -11.12 -15.31
C LEU A 275 -9.43 -11.97 -16.29
N SER A 276 -9.30 -13.26 -16.02
CA SER A 276 -8.60 -14.24 -16.87
C SER A 276 -9.25 -14.35 -18.26
N GLU A 277 -10.56 -14.42 -18.31
CA GLU A 277 -11.34 -14.48 -19.57
C GLU A 277 -11.20 -13.20 -20.41
N LYS A 278 -11.13 -12.03 -19.75
CA LYS A 278 -10.93 -10.74 -20.44
C LYS A 278 -9.51 -10.56 -20.97
N ALA A 279 -8.57 -11.42 -20.63
CA ALA A 279 -7.14 -11.23 -20.87
C ALA A 279 -6.65 -9.83 -20.45
N ALA A 280 -7.21 -9.33 -19.35
CA ALA A 280 -6.94 -7.99 -18.85
C ALA A 280 -5.47 -7.87 -18.44
N LYS A 281 -4.79 -6.87 -18.98
CA LYS A 281 -3.42 -6.51 -18.59
C LYS A 281 -3.43 -5.76 -17.26
N ILE A 282 -4.00 -6.36 -16.23
CA ILE A 282 -4.03 -5.78 -14.88
C ILE A 282 -3.09 -6.57 -13.98
N VAL A 283 -2.27 -5.88 -13.20
CA VAL A 283 -1.45 -6.51 -12.17
C VAL A 283 -2.20 -6.48 -10.85
N LEU A 284 -2.42 -7.64 -10.30
CA LEU A 284 -3.07 -7.83 -9.01
C LEU A 284 -2.02 -7.63 -7.91
N ASN A 285 -1.95 -6.40 -7.40
CA ASN A 285 -0.96 -6.00 -6.42
C ASN A 285 -1.55 -6.06 -5.01
N TYR A 286 -1.01 -6.93 -4.18
CA TYR A 286 -1.57 -7.28 -2.88
C TYR A 286 -0.60 -7.11 -1.73
N SER A 287 -1.10 -6.53 -0.64
CA SER A 287 -0.46 -6.63 0.66
C SER A 287 -0.84 -7.91 1.38
N ILE A 288 0.10 -8.51 2.09
CA ILE A 288 -0.10 -9.72 2.88
C ILE A 288 0.51 -9.56 4.27
N GLY A 289 -0.24 -9.93 5.28
CA GLY A 289 0.29 -10.45 6.54
C GLY A 289 0.43 -9.52 7.69
N ALA A 290 0.07 -8.25 7.65
CA ALA A 290 0.03 -7.49 8.87
C ALA A 290 -1.16 -6.60 8.99
N GLU A 291 -1.66 -6.63 10.15
CA GLU A 291 -2.63 -5.66 10.58
C GLU A 291 -2.26 -5.19 11.99
N PRO A 292 -2.30 -3.90 12.28
CA PRO A 292 -2.04 -3.43 13.61
C PRO A 292 -3.11 -3.93 14.58
N LEU A 293 -2.67 -4.46 15.68
CA LEU A 293 -3.54 -4.83 16.79
C LEU A 293 -3.86 -3.58 17.63
N PRO A 294 -4.99 -3.53 18.33
CA PRO A 294 -6.09 -4.50 18.39
C PRO A 294 -7.25 -4.18 17.44
N TYR A 295 -7.17 -3.12 16.64
CA TYR A 295 -8.32 -2.55 15.95
C TYR A 295 -8.66 -3.26 14.64
N GLU A 296 -7.69 -3.87 14.00
CA GLU A 296 -7.88 -4.62 12.78
C GLU A 296 -7.88 -6.12 13.11
N SER A 297 -8.86 -6.53 13.90
CA SER A 297 -9.04 -7.92 14.26
C SER A 297 -9.43 -8.73 13.03
N GLY A 298 -8.67 -9.76 12.72
CA GLY A 298 -8.93 -10.66 11.59
C GLY A 298 -7.73 -10.93 10.74
N SER A 299 -6.71 -10.11 10.82
CA SER A 299 -5.43 -10.41 10.20
C SER A 299 -4.58 -11.26 11.14
N LYS A 300 -4.28 -12.45 10.70
CA LYS A 300 -3.37 -13.37 11.39
C LYS A 300 -2.13 -13.56 10.52
N LEU A 301 -0.97 -13.45 11.12
CA LEU A 301 0.31 -13.74 10.49
C LEU A 301 0.48 -15.25 10.36
N ARG A 302 -0.26 -15.87 9.42
CA ARG A 302 -0.15 -17.29 9.13
C ARG A 302 1.00 -17.53 8.16
N THR A 303 1.90 -18.43 8.52
CA THR A 303 2.99 -18.87 7.63
C THR A 303 2.49 -19.72 6.48
N GLU A 304 1.37 -20.41 6.67
CA GLU A 304 0.73 -21.30 5.70
C GLU A 304 0.19 -20.54 4.48
N THR A 305 -0.14 -19.28 4.62
CA THR A 305 -0.74 -18.45 3.56
C THR A 305 0.06 -18.49 2.25
N VAL A 306 1.39 -18.53 2.33
CA VAL A 306 2.24 -18.60 1.14
C VAL A 306 2.01 -19.90 0.36
N PHE A 307 1.84 -21.02 1.06
CA PHE A 307 1.59 -22.33 0.45
C PHE A 307 0.17 -22.43 -0.11
N GLU A 308 -0.79 -21.85 0.59
CA GLU A 308 -2.18 -21.76 0.15
C GLU A 308 -2.32 -20.91 -1.12
N LEU A 309 -1.61 -19.79 -1.19
CA LEU A 309 -1.54 -18.94 -2.38
C LEU A 309 -0.96 -19.65 -3.60
N ALA A 310 0.01 -20.55 -3.42
CA ALA A 310 0.65 -21.23 -4.55
C ALA A 310 -0.37 -21.90 -5.48
N GLY A 311 -1.38 -22.56 -4.92
CA GLY A 311 -2.44 -23.21 -5.68
C GLY A 311 -3.31 -22.22 -6.47
N LEU A 312 -3.62 -21.05 -5.90
CA LEU A 312 -4.35 -19.97 -6.57
C LEU A 312 -3.55 -19.43 -7.76
N LEU A 313 -2.28 -19.08 -7.52
CA LEU A 313 -1.41 -18.46 -8.50
C LEU A 313 -1.11 -19.38 -9.70
N ASP A 314 -1.03 -20.70 -9.45
CA ASP A 314 -0.86 -21.72 -10.47
C ASP A 314 -2.14 -21.92 -11.32
N ARG A 315 -3.32 -21.77 -10.74
CA ARG A 315 -4.58 -21.82 -11.50
C ARG A 315 -4.74 -20.64 -12.47
N TYR A 316 -4.24 -19.47 -12.12
CA TYR A 316 -4.39 -18.24 -12.89
C TYR A 316 -3.06 -17.73 -13.46
N LYS A 317 -2.31 -18.60 -14.16
CA LYS A 317 -0.99 -18.29 -14.75
C LYS A 317 -0.99 -17.15 -15.77
N ASN A 318 -2.13 -16.85 -16.34
CA ASN A 318 -2.32 -15.75 -17.31
C ASN A 318 -2.62 -14.39 -16.64
N LEU A 319 -2.79 -14.35 -15.31
CA LEU A 319 -2.87 -13.13 -14.54
C LEU A 319 -1.51 -12.83 -13.89
N ASN A 320 -1.17 -11.56 -13.77
CA ASN A 320 0.04 -11.12 -13.08
C ASN A 320 -0.26 -10.71 -11.64
N PHE A 321 0.53 -11.21 -10.72
CA PHE A 321 0.42 -10.93 -9.29
C PHE A 321 1.68 -10.24 -8.79
N SER A 322 1.51 -9.26 -7.91
CA SER A 322 2.59 -8.61 -7.20
C SER A 322 2.26 -8.58 -5.71
N PHE A 323 3.23 -8.87 -4.87
CA PHE A 323 2.99 -8.92 -3.43
C PHE A 323 3.94 -8.02 -2.66
N TYR A 324 3.41 -7.32 -1.68
CA TYR A 324 4.19 -6.63 -0.67
C TYR A 324 3.85 -7.17 0.73
N LEU A 325 4.90 -7.43 1.48
CA LEU A 325 4.85 -8.21 2.71
C LEU A 325 5.05 -7.33 3.92
N SER A 326 4.27 -7.56 4.96
CA SER A 326 4.48 -6.96 6.27
C SER A 326 5.36 -7.82 7.17
N ASN A 327 5.49 -9.10 6.86
CA ASN A 327 6.24 -10.04 7.69
C ASN A 327 7.56 -10.44 7.02
N LEU A 328 8.66 -10.03 7.63
CA LEU A 328 10.01 -10.32 7.15
C LEU A 328 10.27 -11.84 7.00
N HIS A 329 9.71 -12.65 7.89
CA HIS A 329 9.92 -14.11 7.86
C HIS A 329 9.26 -14.79 6.65
N GLN A 330 8.25 -14.20 6.05
CA GLN A 330 7.62 -14.73 4.84
C GLN A 330 8.37 -14.37 3.56
N ASN A 331 9.33 -13.45 3.61
CA ASN A 331 9.99 -12.96 2.41
C ASN A 331 10.71 -14.07 1.64
N GLN A 332 11.45 -14.95 2.34
CA GLN A 332 12.15 -16.06 1.67
C GLN A 332 11.19 -17.02 0.99
N ALA A 333 10.10 -17.39 1.65
CA ALA A 333 9.08 -18.27 1.08
C ALA A 333 8.41 -17.64 -0.15
N MET A 334 8.09 -16.33 -0.09
CA MET A 334 7.54 -15.60 -1.23
C MET A 334 8.56 -15.43 -2.36
N CYS A 335 9.85 -15.25 -2.06
CA CYS A 335 10.89 -15.26 -3.09
C CYS A 335 10.97 -16.62 -3.79
N THR A 336 10.88 -17.74 -3.04
CA THR A 336 10.84 -19.08 -3.64
C THR A 336 9.64 -19.22 -4.56
N LEU A 337 8.45 -18.82 -4.11
CA LEU A 337 7.22 -18.86 -4.91
C LEU A 337 7.34 -18.00 -6.18
N ALA A 338 7.82 -16.76 -6.04
CA ALA A 338 8.00 -15.85 -7.17
C ALA A 338 9.07 -16.36 -8.17
N ARG A 339 10.07 -17.11 -7.71
CA ARG A 339 11.08 -17.74 -8.57
C ARG A 339 10.49 -18.85 -9.43
N GLU A 340 9.59 -19.64 -8.88
CA GLU A 340 8.96 -20.78 -9.58
C GLU A 340 7.80 -20.36 -10.49
N LEU A 341 7.13 -19.24 -10.20
CA LEU A 341 5.97 -18.76 -10.93
C LEU A 341 6.28 -17.48 -11.73
N PRO A 342 6.30 -17.55 -13.07
CA PRO A 342 6.63 -16.40 -13.94
C PRO A 342 5.70 -15.19 -13.74
N ASN A 343 4.46 -15.43 -13.37
CA ASN A 343 3.41 -14.42 -13.18
C ASN A 343 3.41 -13.76 -11.78
N VAL A 344 4.43 -14.03 -10.94
CA VAL A 344 4.52 -13.49 -9.58
C VAL A 344 5.73 -12.59 -9.43
N SER A 345 5.55 -11.41 -8.88
CA SER A 345 6.58 -10.42 -8.53
C SER A 345 6.45 -9.96 -7.08
N LEU A 346 7.50 -9.35 -6.53
CA LEU A 346 7.49 -8.79 -5.18
C LEU A 346 7.70 -7.28 -5.22
N SER A 347 6.81 -6.56 -4.53
CA SER A 347 6.87 -5.10 -4.41
C SER A 347 7.43 -4.68 -3.06
N ALA A 348 8.27 -3.67 -3.11
CA ALA A 348 8.86 -2.88 -2.04
C ALA A 348 8.85 -3.48 -0.61
N TYR A 349 8.64 -2.63 0.38
CA TYR A 349 8.98 -2.96 1.78
C TYR A 349 7.84 -2.55 2.74
N TRP A 350 6.60 -2.73 2.34
CA TRP A 350 5.40 -2.40 3.12
C TRP A 350 5.56 -2.77 4.59
N TRP A 351 5.02 -2.00 5.51
CA TRP A 351 5.24 -2.04 6.96
C TRP A 351 6.70 -1.82 7.38
N HIS A 352 7.67 -2.16 6.52
CA HIS A 352 9.09 -1.98 6.78
C HIS A 352 9.67 -0.70 6.17
N ASN A 353 8.84 0.11 5.50
CA ASN A 353 9.28 1.33 4.80
C ASN A 353 10.07 2.33 5.66
N PHE A 354 9.95 2.22 6.97
CA PHE A 354 10.73 3.00 7.93
C PHE A 354 11.82 2.21 8.65
N PHE A 355 11.94 0.90 8.46
CA PHE A 355 12.84 0.06 9.23
C PHE A 355 14.09 -0.31 8.44
N PRO A 356 15.20 0.48 8.55
CA PRO A 356 16.39 0.30 7.72
C PRO A 356 16.95 -1.13 7.75
N THR A 357 16.97 -1.76 8.94
CA THR A 357 17.48 -3.13 9.09
C THR A 357 16.63 -4.13 8.30
N SER A 358 15.30 -4.04 8.40
CA SER A 358 14.39 -4.92 7.65
C SER A 358 14.49 -4.68 6.15
N ILE A 359 14.57 -3.42 5.72
CA ILE A 359 14.76 -3.06 4.31
C ILE A 359 16.04 -3.68 3.75
N CYS A 360 17.18 -3.56 4.46
CA CYS A 360 18.43 -4.18 4.06
C CYS A 360 18.30 -5.70 3.88
N GLN A 361 17.66 -6.37 4.83
CA GLN A 361 17.47 -7.82 4.76
C GLN A 361 16.60 -8.23 3.57
N LEU A 362 15.49 -7.51 3.34
CA LEU A 362 14.59 -7.76 2.22
C LEU A 362 15.31 -7.56 0.88
N ILE A 363 16.01 -6.44 0.70
CA ILE A 363 16.78 -6.14 -0.51
C ILE A 363 17.83 -7.24 -0.75
N SER A 364 18.64 -7.55 0.26
CA SER A 364 19.72 -8.53 0.12
C SER A 364 19.20 -9.90 -0.31
N GLN A 365 18.14 -10.41 0.35
CA GLN A 365 17.51 -11.68 0.00
C GLN A 365 16.93 -11.69 -1.42
N ARG A 366 16.20 -10.62 -1.79
CA ARG A 366 15.57 -10.54 -3.11
C ARG A 366 16.60 -10.46 -4.23
N LEU A 367 17.69 -9.70 -4.04
CA LEU A 367 18.79 -9.65 -5.01
C LEU A 367 19.48 -11.00 -5.22
N ASP A 368 19.53 -11.84 -4.18
CA ASP A 368 20.10 -13.20 -4.30
C ASP A 368 19.15 -14.19 -4.96
N MET A 369 17.84 -14.00 -4.84
CA MET A 369 16.86 -15.02 -5.20
C MET A 369 16.06 -14.71 -6.46
N LEU A 370 15.88 -13.43 -6.83
CA LEU A 370 14.96 -13.03 -7.88
C LEU A 370 15.65 -12.23 -8.99
N PRO A 371 15.28 -12.42 -10.26
CA PRO A 371 15.61 -11.49 -11.33
C PRO A 371 15.10 -10.07 -11.03
N ALA A 372 15.79 -9.05 -11.54
CA ALA A 372 15.44 -7.66 -11.31
C ALA A 372 14.02 -7.30 -11.82
N ASN A 373 13.59 -7.87 -12.94
CA ASN A 373 12.24 -7.66 -13.51
C ASN A 373 11.09 -8.32 -12.72
N LYS A 374 11.39 -8.89 -11.56
CA LYS A 374 10.41 -9.43 -10.60
C LYS A 374 10.40 -8.66 -9.28
N GLN A 375 11.11 -7.54 -9.24
CA GLN A 375 11.28 -6.74 -8.04
C GLN A 375 10.88 -5.29 -8.29
N VAL A 376 9.89 -4.80 -7.54
CA VAL A 376 9.58 -3.38 -7.45
C VAL A 376 10.27 -2.84 -6.22
N GLY A 377 11.28 -1.98 -6.42
CA GLY A 377 12.22 -1.60 -5.35
C GLY A 377 11.79 -0.43 -4.49
N PHE A 378 10.66 0.21 -4.79
CA PHE A 378 10.17 1.34 -4.00
C PHE A 378 8.66 1.50 -4.05
N PHE A 379 8.07 1.73 -2.92
CA PHE A 379 6.85 2.49 -2.71
C PHE A 379 6.87 3.15 -1.32
N SER A 380 6.15 4.25 -1.18
CA SER A 380 6.19 5.02 0.06
C SER A 380 5.07 4.68 1.04
N ASP A 381 3.92 4.25 0.57
CA ASP A 381 2.73 4.12 1.42
C ASP A 381 2.40 5.45 2.15
N ALA A 382 2.66 6.57 1.47
CA ALA A 382 2.58 7.90 2.05
C ALA A 382 1.22 8.56 1.79
N TYR A 383 0.81 9.42 2.73
CA TYR A 383 -0.40 10.26 2.60
C TYR A 383 -0.11 11.67 2.08
N CYS A 384 1.16 12.06 2.06
CA CYS A 384 1.64 13.26 1.39
C CYS A 384 3.05 13.04 0.84
N VAL A 385 3.44 13.84 -0.17
CA VAL A 385 4.74 13.70 -0.83
C VAL A 385 5.93 13.97 0.09
N ASP A 386 5.73 14.68 1.20
CA ASP A 386 6.74 14.93 2.23
C ASP A 386 7.24 13.62 2.82
N TRP A 387 6.33 12.70 3.13
CA TRP A 387 6.68 11.38 3.61
C TRP A 387 7.23 10.47 2.51
N ALA A 388 6.77 10.63 1.26
CA ALA A 388 7.36 9.93 0.12
C ALA A 388 8.84 10.32 -0.04
N TYR A 389 9.17 11.60 0.13
CA TYR A 389 10.55 12.11 0.15
C TYR A 389 11.41 11.42 1.22
N ALA A 390 10.95 11.43 2.48
CA ALA A 390 11.69 10.83 3.58
C ALA A 390 11.97 9.33 3.35
N LYS A 391 10.95 8.60 2.90
CA LYS A 391 11.05 7.16 2.63
C LYS A 391 11.96 6.86 1.43
N ALA A 392 11.96 7.71 0.38
CA ALA A 392 12.89 7.56 -0.74
C ALA A 392 14.35 7.70 -0.28
N ILE A 393 14.64 8.66 0.60
CA ILE A 393 15.98 8.80 1.21
C ILE A 393 16.36 7.54 2.00
N ILE A 394 15.46 7.06 2.86
CA ILE A 394 15.70 5.86 3.65
C ILE A 394 16.03 4.67 2.75
N VAL A 395 15.20 4.40 1.73
CA VAL A 395 15.38 3.26 0.83
C VAL A 395 16.67 3.37 0.04
N ARG A 396 17.00 4.55 -0.52
CA ARG A 396 18.26 4.76 -1.25
C ARG A 396 19.50 4.52 -0.38
N LYS A 397 19.47 4.95 0.88
CA LYS A 397 20.55 4.66 1.83
C LYS A 397 20.72 3.17 2.08
N GLN A 398 19.60 2.42 2.15
CA GLN A 398 19.68 0.97 2.34
C GLN A 398 20.13 0.24 1.06
N LEU A 399 19.67 0.69 -0.11
CA LEU A 399 20.19 0.19 -1.40
C LEU A 399 21.70 0.39 -1.50
N ALA A 400 22.20 1.59 -1.22
CA ALA A 400 23.63 1.91 -1.24
C ALA A 400 24.43 0.98 -0.30
N LYS A 401 23.91 0.74 0.91
CA LYS A 401 24.53 -0.14 1.88
C LYS A 401 24.62 -1.59 1.37
N VAL A 402 23.50 -2.13 0.88
CA VAL A 402 23.45 -3.52 0.40
C VAL A 402 24.31 -3.70 -0.86
N PHE A 403 24.23 -2.77 -1.81
CA PHE A 403 25.08 -2.85 -3.01
C PHE A 403 26.57 -2.71 -2.70
N ALA A 404 26.96 -1.83 -1.73
CA ALA A 404 28.35 -1.72 -1.30
C ALA A 404 28.88 -3.05 -0.74
N GLU A 405 28.07 -3.76 0.06
CA GLU A 405 28.40 -5.08 0.57
C GLU A 405 28.57 -6.11 -0.54
N LYS A 406 27.60 -6.18 -1.47
CA LYS A 406 27.64 -7.13 -2.60
C LYS A 406 28.78 -6.87 -3.59
N ILE A 407 29.16 -5.60 -3.80
CA ILE A 407 30.35 -5.23 -4.56
C ILE A 407 31.62 -5.69 -3.84
N ALA A 408 31.72 -5.48 -2.55
CA ALA A 408 32.84 -5.93 -1.75
C ALA A 408 33.02 -7.46 -1.75
N GLN A 409 31.93 -8.20 -1.92
CA GLN A 409 31.92 -9.65 -2.08
C GLN A 409 32.22 -10.10 -3.53
N GLY A 410 32.33 -9.18 -4.47
CA GLY A 410 32.58 -9.47 -5.88
C GLY A 410 31.35 -9.95 -6.67
N GLN A 411 30.14 -9.81 -6.12
CA GLN A 411 28.91 -10.20 -6.82
C GLN A 411 28.56 -9.23 -7.94
N TYR A 412 28.80 -7.93 -7.75
CA TYR A 412 28.52 -6.87 -8.73
C TYR A 412 29.74 -5.97 -8.95
N SER A 413 29.83 -5.36 -10.14
CA SER A 413 30.59 -4.14 -10.34
C SER A 413 29.78 -2.93 -9.86
N PHE A 414 30.42 -1.76 -9.73
CA PHE A 414 29.75 -0.50 -9.40
C PHE A 414 28.64 -0.17 -10.42
N ASP A 415 28.96 -0.19 -11.71
CA ASP A 415 28.00 0.09 -12.79
C ASP A 415 26.88 -0.97 -12.85
N GLY A 416 27.23 -2.24 -12.63
CA GLY A 416 26.26 -3.32 -12.55
C GLY A 416 25.24 -3.15 -11.42
N ALA A 417 25.71 -2.69 -10.25
CA ALA A 417 24.83 -2.38 -9.13
C ALA A 417 23.86 -1.22 -9.43
N LEU A 418 24.35 -0.16 -10.08
CA LEU A 418 23.49 0.95 -10.50
C LEU A 418 22.49 0.57 -11.58
N ALA A 419 22.90 -0.27 -12.54
CA ALA A 419 21.99 -0.80 -13.56
C ALA A 419 20.86 -1.64 -12.93
N ILE A 420 21.18 -2.55 -11.99
CA ILE A 420 20.18 -3.33 -11.25
C ILE A 420 19.30 -2.41 -10.43
N ALA A 421 19.85 -1.40 -9.75
CA ALA A 421 19.06 -0.43 -9.01
C ALA A 421 18.06 0.28 -9.91
N GLY A 422 18.49 0.78 -11.08
CA GLY A 422 17.61 1.41 -12.08
C GLY A 422 16.47 0.49 -12.51
N GLN A 423 16.78 -0.77 -12.76
CA GLN A 423 15.77 -1.78 -13.10
C GLN A 423 14.72 -1.90 -11.98
N ILE A 424 15.12 -2.11 -10.73
CA ILE A 424 14.16 -2.39 -9.65
C ILE A 424 13.39 -1.15 -9.17
N VAL A 425 13.94 0.08 -9.27
CA VAL A 425 13.25 1.28 -8.77
C VAL A 425 12.52 2.06 -9.86
N TYR A 426 12.79 1.80 -11.13
CA TYR A 426 12.18 2.53 -12.24
C TYR A 426 11.66 1.62 -13.37
N GLU A 427 12.51 0.80 -14.01
CA GLU A 427 12.12 0.06 -15.20
C GLU A 427 11.06 -1.01 -14.91
N THR A 428 11.30 -1.85 -13.90
CA THR A 428 10.36 -2.90 -13.49
C THR A 428 9.01 -2.34 -13.01
N PRO A 429 8.95 -1.36 -12.09
CA PRO A 429 7.67 -0.72 -11.76
C PRO A 429 7.01 -0.05 -12.97
N GLN A 430 7.77 0.59 -13.87
CA GLN A 430 7.21 1.18 -15.10
C GLN A 430 6.53 0.13 -15.98
N GLU A 431 7.16 -1.05 -16.11
CA GLU A 431 6.61 -2.12 -16.94
C GLU A 431 5.39 -2.80 -16.30
N LEU A 432 5.42 -3.00 -14.99
CA LEU A 432 4.39 -3.75 -14.27
C LEU A 432 3.21 -2.90 -13.79
N LEU A 433 3.46 -1.68 -13.29
CA LEU A 433 2.51 -0.94 -12.48
C LEU A 433 2.16 0.46 -13.00
N PHE A 434 2.81 0.91 -14.06
CA PHE A 434 2.56 2.24 -14.61
C PHE A 434 2.29 2.18 -16.12
N MET A 435 1.23 2.85 -16.56
CA MET A 435 0.96 3.04 -17.97
C MET A 435 2.09 3.83 -18.63
N LYS A 436 2.45 3.45 -19.84
CA LYS A 436 3.43 4.20 -20.62
C LYS A 436 2.80 5.51 -21.14
N PRO A 437 3.59 6.59 -21.29
CA PRO A 437 3.08 7.83 -21.90
C PRO A 437 2.49 7.65 -23.30
N SER A 438 2.89 6.61 -24.02
CA SER A 438 2.36 6.26 -25.35
C SER A 438 0.95 5.61 -25.29
N ASP A 439 0.45 5.30 -24.11
CA ASP A 439 -0.83 4.61 -23.91
C ASP A 439 -1.97 5.60 -23.57
N PHE A 440 -1.64 6.91 -23.56
CA PHE A 440 -2.60 8.03 -23.35
C PHE A 440 -3.01 8.69 -24.65
#